data_a8b221dedb5e59dfe342c9338b5c5805
#
_entry.id   a8b221dedb5e59dfe342c9338b5c5805
#
_cell.length_a   1.000
_cell.length_b   1.000
_cell.length_c   1.000
_cell.angle_alpha   90.00
_cell.angle_beta   90.00
_cell.angle_gamma   90.00
#
_symmetry.space_group_name_H-M   'P 1'
#
loop_
_entity.id
_entity.type
_entity.pdbx_description
1 polymer ?
#
loop_
_entity_poly.entity_id
_entity_poly.type
_entity_poly.pdbx_seq_one_letter_code
_entity_poly.pdbx_strand_id
1 'polypeptide(L)'
;MIGTIFDIKEMAVHDGPGIRTTVFFKGCPLRCKWCHNPEGLTSAPQLMYKEVRCIRCDKCKKECDHPECRPFGRCVLSCPENCLVITGRSVDSKDLSAELKRSAEVLGDSFGGFTFSGGEPLAQPEFLLSLIDELCGYHLAVETSGYADTEVFGRIIQKLDLVIMDIKLADSEAHEKYTGVKNEQILKNFELLKASGKPYIIRTPLIPDITDTKENLDAIERIIGDSAWEKLPYNAVAGAKYKMLGMEYEL
;
A
#
# COMPACT_ATOMS: atom_id res chain seq x y z
N MET A 1 -10.54 6.86 -15.42
CA MET A 1 -11.12 6.51 -14.08
C MET A 1 -10.34 7.26 -13.01
N ILE A 2 -11.03 7.87 -12.02
CA ILE A 2 -10.35 8.62 -10.94
C ILE A 2 -10.09 7.69 -9.75
N GLY A 3 -8.86 7.75 -9.21
CA GLY A 3 -8.46 7.07 -7.98
C GLY A 3 -7.60 7.97 -7.10
N THR A 4 -7.27 7.50 -5.90
CA THR A 4 -6.44 8.23 -4.95
C THR A 4 -5.18 7.42 -4.62
N ILE A 5 -4.03 8.03 -4.82
CA ILE A 5 -2.72 7.48 -4.47
C ILE A 5 -2.02 8.42 -3.49
N PHE A 6 -1.07 7.90 -2.70
CA PHE A 6 -0.33 8.78 -1.79
C PHE A 6 1.17 8.87 -2.11
N ASP A 7 1.72 7.92 -2.87
CA ASP A 7 3.12 7.96 -3.26
C ASP A 7 3.36 7.19 -4.55
N ILE A 8 4.46 7.50 -5.23
CA ILE A 8 5.05 6.73 -6.31
C ILE A 8 6.53 6.58 -5.99
N LYS A 9 6.99 5.36 -5.82
CA LYS A 9 8.39 5.05 -5.54
C LYS A 9 9.03 4.41 -6.75
N GLU A 10 9.91 5.17 -7.38
CA GLU A 10 10.75 4.67 -8.46
C GLU A 10 11.94 3.86 -7.91
N MET A 11 12.51 3.00 -8.74
CA MET A 11 13.69 2.18 -8.44
C MET A 11 13.51 1.26 -7.23
N ALA A 12 12.29 0.75 -7.00
CA ALA A 12 12.02 -0.25 -5.98
C ALA A 12 12.60 -1.61 -6.40
N VAL A 13 13.29 -2.29 -5.48
CA VAL A 13 13.97 -3.58 -5.75
C VAL A 13 13.44 -4.73 -4.89
N HIS A 14 12.42 -4.47 -4.05
CA HIS A 14 11.82 -5.47 -3.15
C HIS A 14 10.34 -5.75 -3.44
N ASP A 15 9.77 -5.08 -4.44
CA ASP A 15 8.34 -5.13 -4.73
C ASP A 15 8.03 -6.02 -5.95
N GLY A 16 8.84 -7.07 -6.16
CA GLY A 16 8.77 -8.02 -7.27
C GLY A 16 10.09 -8.07 -8.07
N PRO A 17 10.13 -8.80 -9.19
CA PRO A 17 11.36 -9.01 -9.95
C PRO A 17 11.82 -7.75 -10.69
N GLY A 18 13.15 -7.53 -10.71
CA GLY A 18 13.79 -6.41 -11.40
C GLY A 18 13.63 -5.06 -10.67
N ILE A 19 14.03 -3.99 -11.35
CA ILE A 19 13.86 -2.61 -10.86
C ILE A 19 12.45 -2.15 -11.23
N ARG A 20 11.65 -1.75 -10.25
CA ARG A 20 10.23 -1.46 -10.44
C ARG A 20 9.86 -0.04 -10.04
N THR A 21 8.73 0.39 -10.54
CA THR A 21 8.04 1.58 -10.01
C THR A 21 6.81 1.10 -9.24
N THR A 22 6.76 1.44 -7.94
CA THR A 22 5.65 1.05 -7.05
C THR A 22 4.71 2.22 -6.83
N VAL A 23 3.42 2.00 -7.10
CA VAL A 23 2.34 2.98 -6.89
C VAL A 23 1.62 2.65 -5.60
N PHE A 24 1.57 3.60 -4.68
CA PHE A 24 0.94 3.42 -3.37
C PHE A 24 -0.48 3.99 -3.34
N PHE A 25 -1.45 3.10 -3.35
CA PHE A 25 -2.88 3.41 -3.29
C PHE A 25 -3.29 3.88 -1.90
N LYS A 26 -4.26 4.78 -1.84
CA LYS A 26 -4.82 5.31 -0.59
C LYS A 26 -6.15 4.65 -0.26
N GLY A 27 -6.35 4.37 1.03
CA GLY A 27 -7.48 3.58 1.55
C GLY A 27 -7.09 2.13 1.79
N CYS A 28 -7.37 1.64 2.99
CA CYS A 28 -7.18 0.25 3.37
C CYS A 28 -8.34 -0.18 4.29
N PRO A 29 -8.96 -1.33 4.08
CA PRO A 29 -9.97 -1.85 4.99
C PRO A 29 -9.37 -2.39 6.30
N LEU A 30 -8.08 -2.76 6.30
CA LEU A 30 -7.39 -3.24 7.49
C LEU A 30 -6.92 -2.08 8.39
N ARG A 31 -6.71 -2.40 9.67
CA ARG A 31 -6.18 -1.50 10.71
C ARG A 31 -5.04 -2.19 11.47
N CYS A 32 -4.08 -2.72 10.70
CA CYS A 32 -2.93 -3.41 11.29
C CYS A 32 -2.19 -2.50 12.28
N LYS A 33 -1.99 -2.96 13.51
CA LYS A 33 -1.32 -2.18 14.57
C LYS A 33 0.12 -1.80 14.22
N TRP A 34 0.76 -2.58 13.36
CA TRP A 34 2.12 -2.37 12.85
C TRP A 34 2.19 -1.71 11.48
N CYS A 35 1.11 -1.07 11.00
CA CYS A 35 1.08 -0.56 9.63
C CYS A 35 2.24 0.42 9.36
N HIS A 36 3.02 0.16 8.32
CA HIS A 36 4.14 1.02 7.93
C HIS A 36 3.71 2.23 7.08
N ASN A 37 2.49 2.20 6.57
CA ASN A 37 1.94 3.22 5.70
C ASN A 37 0.62 3.79 6.27
N PRO A 38 0.65 4.45 7.46
CA PRO A 38 -0.56 5.01 8.07
C PRO A 38 -1.23 6.06 7.17
N GLU A 39 -0.47 6.71 6.28
CA GLU A 39 -0.98 7.59 5.24
C GLU A 39 -1.85 6.87 4.21
N GLY A 40 -1.74 5.56 4.09
CA GLY A 40 -2.56 4.71 3.23
C GLY A 40 -3.87 4.24 3.87
N LEU A 41 -4.09 4.46 5.18
CA LEU A 41 -5.25 3.90 5.89
C LEU A 41 -6.59 4.54 5.48
N THR A 42 -6.61 5.81 5.14
CA THR A 42 -7.82 6.53 4.70
C THR A 42 -7.78 6.80 3.21
N SER A 43 -8.93 6.87 2.55
CA SER A 43 -9.03 7.22 1.13
C SER A 43 -8.89 8.73 0.87
N ALA A 44 -9.20 9.57 1.89
CA ALA A 44 -9.12 11.01 1.76
C ALA A 44 -7.69 11.53 1.91
N PRO A 45 -7.31 12.62 1.22
CA PRO A 45 -6.05 13.32 1.48
C PRO A 45 -5.94 13.76 2.95
N GLN A 46 -4.71 13.74 3.48
CA GLN A 46 -4.42 14.11 4.87
C GLN A 46 -3.24 15.06 4.93
N LEU A 47 -3.19 15.89 5.96
CA LEU A 47 -2.05 16.75 6.22
C LEU A 47 -1.06 16.02 7.14
N MET A 48 0.16 15.82 6.66
CA MET A 48 1.29 15.37 7.48
C MET A 48 2.08 16.58 7.99
N TYR A 49 2.38 16.57 9.28
CA TYR A 49 3.13 17.66 9.92
C TYR A 49 4.44 17.14 10.54
N LYS A 50 5.57 17.58 9.98
CA LYS A 50 6.93 17.29 10.46
C LYS A 50 7.33 18.26 11.56
N GLU A 51 6.78 18.10 12.76
CA GLU A 51 6.96 19.03 13.88
C GLU A 51 8.42 19.32 14.20
N VAL A 52 9.29 18.33 14.14
CA VAL A 52 10.73 18.44 14.43
C VAL A 52 11.47 19.45 13.54
N ARG A 53 10.92 19.79 12.38
CA ARG A 53 11.47 20.77 11.44
C ARG A 53 10.84 22.17 11.59
N CYS A 54 9.80 22.29 12.40
CA CYS A 54 9.00 23.51 12.47
C CYS A 54 9.71 24.60 13.29
N ILE A 55 9.99 25.73 12.67
CA ILE A 55 10.56 26.93 13.31
C ILE A 55 9.48 27.83 13.95
N ARG A 56 8.22 27.39 14.01
CA ARG A 56 7.08 28.10 14.62
C ARG A 56 6.86 29.52 14.11
N CYS A 57 7.11 29.77 12.83
CA CYS A 57 6.99 31.11 12.21
C CYS A 57 5.54 31.51 11.84
N ASP A 58 4.58 30.64 12.05
CA ASP A 58 3.13 30.80 11.81
C ASP A 58 2.71 31.21 10.38
N LYS A 59 3.64 31.24 9.41
CA LYS A 59 3.31 31.58 8.02
C LYS A 59 2.23 30.68 7.41
N CYS A 60 2.22 29.40 7.79
CA CYS A 60 1.25 28.43 7.29
C CYS A 60 -0.19 28.62 7.82
N LYS A 61 -0.37 29.42 8.90
CA LYS A 61 -1.68 29.72 9.50
C LYS A 61 -2.39 30.90 8.83
N LYS A 62 -1.72 31.61 7.91
CA LYS A 62 -2.33 32.68 7.16
C LYS A 62 -3.32 32.11 6.14
N GLU A 63 -4.37 32.89 5.87
CA GLU A 63 -5.32 32.57 4.80
C GLU A 63 -4.60 32.34 3.48
N CYS A 64 -5.06 31.33 2.73
CA CYS A 64 -4.57 31.03 1.40
C CYS A 64 -5.71 30.58 0.50
N ASP A 65 -5.58 30.88 -0.80
CA ASP A 65 -6.60 30.57 -1.80
C ASP A 65 -6.37 29.23 -2.50
N HIS A 66 -5.33 28.48 -2.11
CA HIS A 66 -5.05 27.16 -2.70
C HIS A 66 -6.13 26.16 -2.31
N PRO A 67 -6.88 25.59 -3.28
CA PRO A 67 -8.00 24.70 -3.01
C PRO A 67 -7.60 23.47 -2.18
N GLU A 68 -6.42 22.92 -2.46
CA GLU A 68 -5.86 21.75 -1.77
C GLU A 68 -5.52 22.01 -0.30
N CYS A 69 -5.25 23.26 0.08
CA CYS A 69 -4.91 23.64 1.45
C CYS A 69 -6.15 23.91 2.31
N ARG A 70 -7.26 24.35 1.69
CA ARG A 70 -8.49 24.75 2.41
C ARG A 70 -9.01 23.74 3.40
N PRO A 71 -9.08 22.43 3.09
CA PRO A 71 -9.59 21.44 4.03
C PRO A 71 -8.80 21.33 5.34
N PHE A 72 -7.53 21.80 5.32
CA PHE A 72 -6.61 21.64 6.44
C PHE A 72 -6.41 22.92 7.26
N GLY A 73 -6.95 24.06 6.81
CA GLY A 73 -6.80 25.35 7.48
C GLY A 73 -5.34 25.83 7.62
N ARG A 74 -4.42 25.27 6.81
CA ARG A 74 -2.99 25.58 6.82
C ARG A 74 -2.44 25.53 5.40
N CYS A 75 -1.71 26.55 5.00
CA CYS A 75 -1.07 26.60 3.68
C CYS A 75 0.25 25.82 3.66
N VAL A 76 0.32 24.74 2.91
CA VAL A 76 1.55 23.93 2.78
C VAL A 76 2.64 24.67 2.00
N LEU A 77 2.26 25.51 1.02
CA LEU A 77 3.18 26.23 0.15
C LEU A 77 3.90 27.40 0.83
N SER A 78 3.32 27.93 1.92
CA SER A 78 3.93 29.05 2.67
C SER A 78 4.94 28.61 3.73
N CYS A 79 5.15 27.30 3.90
CA CYS A 79 6.07 26.79 4.91
C CYS A 79 7.52 26.80 4.40
N PRO A 80 8.43 27.65 4.94
CA PRO A 80 9.82 27.74 4.46
C PRO A 80 10.63 26.47 4.73
N GLU A 81 10.24 25.69 5.75
CA GLU A 81 10.92 24.46 6.15
C GLU A 81 10.27 23.19 5.56
N ASN A 82 9.26 23.33 4.70
CA ASN A 82 8.50 22.21 4.16
C ASN A 82 8.04 21.20 5.22
N CYS A 83 7.58 21.73 6.37
CA CYS A 83 7.09 20.91 7.48
C CYS A 83 5.73 20.26 7.19
N LEU A 84 4.96 20.82 6.26
CA LEU A 84 3.61 20.41 5.93
C LEU A 84 3.61 19.73 4.56
N VAL A 85 2.99 18.57 4.49
CA VAL A 85 2.82 17.82 3.24
C VAL A 85 1.39 17.28 3.19
N ILE A 86 0.70 17.51 2.08
CA ILE A 86 -0.57 16.83 1.82
C ILE A 86 -0.23 15.47 1.25
N THR A 87 -0.60 14.41 1.98
CA THR A 87 -0.48 13.04 1.50
C THR A 87 -1.80 12.57 0.90
N GLY A 88 -1.73 12.09 -0.31
CA GLY A 88 -2.87 11.68 -1.12
C GLY A 88 -3.26 12.73 -2.17
N ARG A 89 -3.33 12.27 -3.41
CA ARG A 89 -3.84 13.03 -4.54
C ARG A 89 -4.81 12.19 -5.36
N SER A 90 -5.88 12.82 -5.82
CA SER A 90 -6.76 12.21 -6.82
C SER A 90 -6.12 12.34 -8.19
N VAL A 91 -6.17 11.28 -8.97
CA VAL A 91 -5.53 11.23 -10.29
C VAL A 91 -6.38 10.37 -11.25
N ASP A 92 -6.44 10.77 -12.51
CA ASP A 92 -7.03 9.93 -13.55
C ASP A 92 -6.05 8.81 -13.97
N SER A 93 -6.58 7.61 -14.25
CA SER A 93 -5.77 6.45 -14.64
C SER A 93 -4.91 6.69 -15.89
N LYS A 94 -5.40 7.46 -16.85
CA LYS A 94 -4.65 7.80 -18.06
C LYS A 94 -3.50 8.76 -17.78
N ASP A 95 -3.76 9.78 -16.95
CA ASP A 95 -2.72 10.74 -16.57
C ASP A 95 -1.63 10.03 -15.73
N LEU A 96 -2.05 9.17 -14.80
CA LEU A 96 -1.11 8.39 -14.02
C LEU A 96 -0.31 7.41 -14.89
N SER A 97 -0.94 6.71 -15.82
CA SER A 97 -0.22 5.80 -16.71
C SER A 97 0.80 6.53 -17.57
N ALA A 98 0.50 7.74 -18.05
CA ALA A 98 1.44 8.57 -18.78
C ALA A 98 2.63 9.03 -17.91
N GLU A 99 2.38 9.35 -16.63
CA GLU A 99 3.43 9.65 -15.64
C GLU A 99 4.35 8.44 -15.43
N LEU A 100 3.77 7.26 -15.21
CA LEU A 100 4.49 6.01 -14.94
C LEU A 100 5.31 5.52 -16.14
N LYS A 101 4.80 5.63 -17.35
CA LYS A 101 5.52 5.22 -18.57
C LYS A 101 6.81 6.02 -18.79
N ARG A 102 6.86 7.28 -18.36
CA ARG A 102 8.12 8.06 -18.41
C ARG A 102 9.22 7.46 -17.54
N SER A 103 8.89 6.93 -16.36
CA SER A 103 9.86 6.23 -15.50
C SER A 103 10.36 4.95 -16.17
N ALA A 104 9.48 4.20 -16.84
CA ALA A 104 9.87 3.00 -17.58
C ALA A 104 10.81 3.30 -18.74
N GLU A 105 10.57 4.39 -19.49
CA GLU A 105 11.44 4.85 -20.58
C GLU A 105 12.86 5.19 -20.09
N VAL A 106 12.98 5.82 -18.92
CA VAL A 106 14.27 6.18 -18.31
C VAL A 106 15.09 4.95 -17.94
N LEU A 107 14.44 3.91 -17.43
CA LEU A 107 15.11 2.66 -16.99
C LEU A 107 15.38 1.68 -18.15
N GLY A 108 14.67 1.82 -19.27
CA GLY A 108 14.85 1.00 -20.47
C GLY A 108 14.81 -0.51 -20.15
N ASP A 109 15.81 -1.27 -20.67
CA ASP A 109 15.88 -2.72 -20.48
C ASP A 109 16.05 -3.18 -19.02
N SER A 110 16.42 -2.26 -18.11
CA SER A 110 16.53 -2.55 -16.68
C SER A 110 15.18 -2.50 -15.94
N PHE A 111 14.12 -2.06 -16.62
CA PHE A 111 12.81 -1.91 -16.01
C PHE A 111 12.12 -3.26 -15.80
N GLY A 112 11.87 -3.61 -14.53
CA GLY A 112 11.22 -4.86 -14.14
C GLY A 112 9.69 -4.82 -14.18
N GLY A 113 9.08 -3.63 -14.23
CA GLY A 113 7.63 -3.47 -14.28
C GLY A 113 7.04 -2.54 -13.22
N PHE A 114 5.72 -2.54 -13.11
CA PHE A 114 4.98 -1.76 -12.12
C PHE A 114 4.44 -2.66 -11.01
N THR A 115 4.43 -2.14 -9.77
CA THR A 115 3.77 -2.78 -8.63
C THR A 115 2.73 -1.84 -8.04
N PHE A 116 1.54 -2.36 -7.81
CA PHE A 116 0.46 -1.66 -7.12
C PHE A 116 0.45 -2.09 -5.65
N SER A 117 0.63 -1.16 -4.73
CA SER A 117 0.77 -1.38 -3.30
C SER A 117 0.12 -0.23 -2.52
N GLY A 118 0.49 0.00 -1.26
CA GLY A 118 0.11 1.18 -0.48
C GLY A 118 -0.73 0.89 0.74
N GLY A 119 -2.00 1.35 0.75
CA GLY A 119 -3.03 0.88 1.66
C GLY A 119 -3.49 -0.51 1.21
N GLU A 120 -4.58 -0.56 0.44
CA GLU A 120 -5.02 -1.79 -0.23
C GLU A 120 -5.46 -1.43 -1.67
N PRO A 121 -4.72 -1.85 -2.70
CA PRO A 121 -5.10 -1.54 -4.08
C PRO A 121 -6.48 -2.07 -4.46
N LEU A 122 -6.88 -3.21 -3.91
CA LEU A 122 -8.20 -3.82 -4.13
C LEU A 122 -9.35 -3.01 -3.52
N ALA A 123 -9.07 -2.01 -2.69
CA ALA A 123 -10.09 -1.08 -2.18
C ALA A 123 -10.54 -0.06 -3.25
N GLN A 124 -9.81 0.05 -4.36
CA GLN A 124 -10.16 0.91 -5.51
C GLN A 124 -10.19 0.07 -6.81
N PRO A 125 -11.06 -0.94 -6.91
CA PRO A 125 -10.95 -1.99 -7.93
C PRO A 125 -11.10 -1.45 -9.36
N GLU A 126 -12.03 -0.54 -9.62
CA GLU A 126 -12.28 -0.03 -10.96
C GLU A 126 -11.16 0.92 -11.43
N PHE A 127 -10.55 1.67 -10.50
CA PHE A 127 -9.37 2.47 -10.80
C PHE A 127 -8.16 1.59 -11.09
N LEU A 128 -7.94 0.55 -10.26
CA LEU A 128 -6.86 -0.41 -10.45
C LEU A 128 -6.99 -1.13 -11.79
N LEU A 129 -8.18 -1.64 -12.14
CA LEU A 129 -8.43 -2.30 -13.42
C LEU A 129 -8.18 -1.36 -14.61
N SER A 130 -8.65 -0.12 -14.52
CA SER A 130 -8.40 0.88 -15.55
C SER A 130 -6.91 1.19 -15.71
N LEU A 131 -6.16 1.26 -14.61
CA LEU A 131 -4.72 1.51 -14.66
C LEU A 131 -3.94 0.31 -15.23
N ILE A 132 -4.33 -0.91 -14.87
CA ILE A 132 -3.80 -2.15 -15.44
C ILE A 132 -3.98 -2.15 -16.97
N ASP A 133 -5.15 -1.80 -17.45
CA ASP A 133 -5.45 -1.78 -18.89
C ASP A 133 -4.62 -0.71 -19.63
N GLU A 134 -4.39 0.45 -19.02
CA GLU A 134 -3.54 1.50 -19.58
C GLU A 134 -2.03 1.12 -19.58
N LEU A 135 -1.61 0.22 -18.69
CA LEU A 135 -0.22 -0.25 -18.57
C LEU A 135 0.00 -1.61 -19.25
N CYS A 136 -0.92 -2.02 -20.13
CA CYS A 136 -0.79 -3.25 -20.90
C CYS A 136 0.54 -3.30 -21.66
N GLY A 137 1.23 -4.44 -21.60
CA GLY A 137 2.55 -4.64 -22.21
C GLY A 137 3.73 -4.51 -21.24
N TYR A 138 3.49 -4.03 -20.02
CA TYR A 138 4.47 -4.09 -18.93
C TYR A 138 4.18 -5.28 -18.01
N HIS A 139 5.20 -5.74 -17.30
CA HIS A 139 5.01 -6.71 -16.21
C HIS A 139 4.34 -6.03 -15.00
N LEU A 140 3.16 -6.50 -14.60
CA LEU A 140 2.32 -5.90 -13.58
C LEU A 140 2.22 -6.80 -12.35
N ALA A 141 2.50 -6.25 -11.17
CA ALA A 141 2.37 -6.93 -9.90
C ALA A 141 1.44 -6.18 -8.95
N VAL A 142 0.84 -6.88 -8.01
CA VAL A 142 0.12 -6.30 -6.88
C VAL A 142 0.65 -6.82 -5.56
N GLU A 143 0.82 -5.93 -4.58
CA GLU A 143 0.94 -6.27 -3.16
C GLU A 143 -0.41 -6.04 -2.49
N THR A 144 -0.96 -7.07 -1.89
CA THR A 144 -2.32 -7.02 -1.32
C THR A 144 -2.44 -7.88 -0.08
N SER A 145 -3.32 -7.46 0.83
CA SER A 145 -3.77 -8.33 1.92
C SER A 145 -4.71 -9.44 1.44
N GLY A 146 -5.22 -9.36 0.21
CA GLY A 146 -6.24 -10.26 -0.32
C GLY A 146 -7.65 -10.03 0.26
N TYR A 147 -7.84 -9.00 1.09
CA TYR A 147 -9.14 -8.69 1.67
C TYR A 147 -10.01 -7.88 0.72
N ALA A 148 -10.70 -8.58 -0.15
CA ALA A 148 -11.62 -8.03 -1.14
C ALA A 148 -12.73 -9.05 -1.43
N ASP A 149 -13.82 -8.59 -2.05
CA ASP A 149 -14.81 -9.50 -2.62
C ASP A 149 -14.14 -10.49 -3.57
N THR A 150 -14.56 -11.76 -3.55
CA THR A 150 -13.91 -12.85 -4.31
C THR A 150 -14.00 -12.64 -5.81
N GLU A 151 -15.12 -12.11 -6.32
CA GLU A 151 -15.29 -11.83 -7.74
C GLU A 151 -14.35 -10.69 -8.19
N VAL A 152 -14.28 -9.63 -7.39
CA VAL A 152 -13.38 -8.50 -7.61
C VAL A 152 -11.92 -8.97 -7.60
N PHE A 153 -11.53 -9.75 -6.60
CA PHE A 153 -10.20 -10.33 -6.50
C PHE A 153 -9.86 -11.15 -7.74
N GLY A 154 -10.76 -12.07 -8.13
CA GLY A 154 -10.58 -12.93 -9.31
C GLY A 154 -10.41 -12.13 -10.61
N ARG A 155 -11.22 -11.10 -10.84
CA ARG A 155 -11.12 -10.21 -12.03
C ARG A 155 -9.74 -9.51 -12.10
N ILE A 156 -9.23 -9.06 -10.97
CA ILE A 156 -7.97 -8.32 -10.91
C ILE A 156 -6.77 -9.24 -11.14
N ILE A 157 -6.69 -10.37 -10.43
CA ILE A 157 -5.54 -11.27 -10.55
C ILE A 157 -5.39 -11.85 -11.95
N GLN A 158 -6.48 -12.02 -12.71
CA GLN A 158 -6.41 -12.51 -14.10
C GLN A 158 -5.61 -11.59 -15.03
N LYS A 159 -5.54 -10.30 -14.72
CA LYS A 159 -4.85 -9.29 -15.53
C LYS A 159 -3.43 -8.98 -15.05
N LEU A 160 -2.97 -9.62 -13.98
CA LEU A 160 -1.64 -9.41 -13.39
C LEU A 160 -0.68 -10.56 -13.75
N ASP A 161 0.62 -10.25 -13.74
CA ASP A 161 1.69 -11.22 -13.96
C ASP A 161 2.21 -11.81 -12.64
N LEU A 162 2.08 -11.08 -11.53
CA LEU A 162 2.50 -11.52 -10.20
C LEU A 162 1.57 -10.98 -9.12
N VAL A 163 1.20 -11.84 -8.18
CA VAL A 163 0.48 -11.46 -6.97
C VAL A 163 1.38 -11.68 -5.75
N ILE A 164 1.64 -10.63 -5.00
CA ILE A 164 2.34 -10.68 -3.71
C ILE A 164 1.27 -10.52 -2.64
N MET A 165 0.95 -11.61 -1.94
CA MET A 165 -0.18 -11.63 -1.02
C MET A 165 0.27 -11.83 0.42
N ASP A 166 -0.23 -10.98 1.31
CA ASP A 166 0.07 -11.07 2.73
C ASP A 166 -0.83 -12.07 3.46
N ILE A 167 -0.23 -13.07 4.11
CA ILE A 167 -0.89 -13.87 5.15
C ILE A 167 -0.20 -13.54 6.48
N LYS A 168 -0.89 -12.77 7.33
CA LYS A 168 -0.30 -12.16 8.53
C LYS A 168 -0.46 -13.03 9.77
N LEU A 169 -1.65 -13.58 9.97
CA LEU A 169 -2.02 -14.44 11.08
C LEU A 169 -2.94 -15.55 10.58
N ALA A 170 -2.67 -16.79 11.02
CA ALA A 170 -3.47 -17.96 10.66
C ALA A 170 -4.77 -18.04 11.48
N ASP A 171 -4.70 -17.67 12.77
CA ASP A 171 -5.87 -17.62 13.65
C ASP A 171 -6.73 -16.39 13.35
N SER A 172 -8.04 -16.60 13.15
CA SER A 172 -8.97 -15.57 12.71
C SER A 172 -9.26 -14.52 13.79
N GLU A 173 -9.36 -14.91 15.04
CA GLU A 173 -9.62 -14.01 16.16
C GLU A 173 -8.38 -13.14 16.44
N ALA A 174 -7.19 -13.74 16.38
CA ALA A 174 -5.94 -12.98 16.45
C ALA A 174 -5.80 -12.02 15.26
N HIS A 175 -6.19 -12.45 14.05
CA HIS A 175 -6.16 -11.60 12.87
C HIS A 175 -7.08 -10.38 13.06
N GLU A 176 -8.32 -10.57 13.49
CA GLU A 176 -9.26 -9.49 13.79
C GLU A 176 -8.72 -8.55 14.87
N LYS A 177 -8.19 -9.10 15.97
CA LYS A 177 -7.62 -8.32 17.07
C LYS A 177 -6.50 -7.38 16.65
N TYR A 178 -5.65 -7.81 15.73
CA TYR A 178 -4.45 -7.06 15.34
C TYR A 178 -4.56 -6.32 14.01
N THR A 179 -5.52 -6.68 13.16
CA THR A 179 -5.70 -6.06 11.83
C THR A 179 -7.08 -5.43 11.62
N GLY A 180 -8.00 -5.62 12.56
CA GLY A 180 -9.36 -5.07 12.51
C GLY A 180 -10.35 -5.87 11.65
N VAL A 181 -9.92 -6.96 11.01
CA VAL A 181 -10.78 -7.82 10.19
C VAL A 181 -10.43 -9.29 10.41
N LYS A 182 -11.39 -10.19 10.23
CA LYS A 182 -11.17 -11.63 10.20
C LYS A 182 -10.50 -12.06 8.90
N ASN A 183 -9.83 -13.21 8.89
CA ASN A 183 -9.04 -13.67 7.75
C ASN A 183 -9.77 -14.64 6.80
N GLU A 184 -11.01 -15.04 7.07
CA GLU A 184 -11.72 -16.03 6.25
C GLU A 184 -11.81 -15.60 4.77
N GLN A 185 -12.10 -14.31 4.53
CA GLN A 185 -12.15 -13.77 3.18
C GLN A 185 -10.78 -13.78 2.49
N ILE A 186 -9.72 -13.50 3.26
CA ILE A 186 -8.32 -13.54 2.79
C ILE A 186 -7.95 -14.97 2.38
N LEU A 187 -8.22 -15.95 3.25
CA LEU A 187 -7.92 -17.35 2.99
C LEU A 187 -8.73 -17.91 1.83
N LYS A 188 -10.01 -17.51 1.69
CA LYS A 188 -10.83 -17.85 0.54
C LYS A 188 -10.22 -17.31 -0.77
N ASN A 189 -9.75 -16.09 -0.77
CA ASN A 189 -9.10 -15.48 -1.94
C ASN A 189 -7.73 -16.11 -2.21
N PHE A 190 -7.02 -16.55 -1.18
CA PHE A 190 -5.78 -17.30 -1.34
C PHE A 190 -6.02 -18.65 -2.04
N GLU A 191 -7.07 -19.41 -1.66
CA GLU A 191 -7.41 -20.64 -2.38
C GLU A 191 -7.78 -20.38 -3.85
N LEU A 192 -8.48 -19.28 -4.14
CA LEU A 192 -8.73 -18.85 -5.52
C LEU A 192 -7.43 -18.54 -6.27
N LEU A 193 -6.49 -17.84 -5.62
CA LEU A 193 -5.18 -17.53 -6.20
C LEU A 193 -4.39 -18.79 -6.53
N LYS A 194 -4.33 -19.77 -5.62
CA LYS A 194 -3.69 -21.07 -5.85
C LYS A 194 -4.31 -21.79 -7.06
N ALA A 195 -5.64 -21.80 -7.14
CA ALA A 195 -6.35 -22.45 -8.22
C ALA A 195 -6.22 -21.72 -9.57
N SER A 196 -5.86 -20.44 -9.58
CA SER A 196 -5.77 -19.63 -10.80
C SER A 196 -4.57 -19.96 -11.69
N GLY A 197 -3.53 -20.59 -11.14
CA GLY A 197 -2.26 -20.85 -11.83
C GLY A 197 -1.40 -19.60 -12.05
N LYS A 198 -1.77 -18.45 -11.51
CA LYS A 198 -0.98 -17.22 -11.59
C LYS A 198 0.28 -17.32 -10.72
N PRO A 199 1.41 -16.74 -11.15
CA PRO A 199 2.57 -16.60 -10.29
C PRO A 199 2.23 -15.79 -9.03
N TYR A 200 2.64 -16.26 -7.86
CA TYR A 200 2.43 -15.54 -6.61
C TYR A 200 3.53 -15.81 -5.59
N ILE A 201 3.66 -14.88 -4.65
CA ILE A 201 4.55 -14.96 -3.47
C ILE A 201 3.68 -14.63 -2.26
N ILE A 202 3.80 -15.44 -1.20
CA ILE A 202 3.19 -15.13 0.09
C ILE A 202 4.19 -14.34 0.92
N ARG A 203 3.69 -13.29 1.61
CA ARG A 203 4.47 -12.50 2.57
C ARG A 203 3.87 -12.58 3.96
N THR A 204 4.74 -12.58 4.96
CA THR A 204 4.35 -12.47 6.37
C THR A 204 5.29 -11.48 7.05
N PRO A 205 4.78 -10.34 7.57
CA PRO A 205 5.58 -9.45 8.39
C PRO A 205 5.85 -10.12 9.75
N LEU A 206 7.11 -10.13 10.18
CA LEU A 206 7.54 -10.75 11.46
C LEU A 206 7.46 -9.70 12.58
N ILE A 207 6.28 -9.56 13.17
CA ILE A 207 6.06 -8.64 14.30
C ILE A 207 6.31 -9.40 15.61
N PRO A 208 7.23 -8.92 16.48
CA PRO A 208 7.60 -9.59 17.71
C PRO A 208 6.39 -9.97 18.58
N ASP A 209 6.35 -11.22 19.01
CA ASP A 209 5.31 -11.81 19.88
C ASP A 209 3.88 -11.79 19.29
N ILE A 210 3.72 -11.43 18.01
CA ILE A 210 2.41 -11.38 17.35
C ILE A 210 2.37 -12.30 16.13
N THR A 211 3.14 -11.98 15.10
CA THR A 211 3.14 -12.77 13.85
C THR A 211 4.34 -13.70 13.74
N ASP A 212 5.44 -13.44 14.45
CA ASP A 212 6.67 -14.22 14.44
C ASP A 212 6.66 -15.41 15.40
N THR A 213 5.55 -15.63 16.10
CA THR A 213 5.43 -16.79 17.01
C THR A 213 5.53 -18.10 16.22
N LYS A 214 6.14 -19.10 16.85
CA LYS A 214 6.30 -20.42 16.23
C LYS A 214 4.95 -21.01 15.82
N GLU A 215 3.94 -20.87 16.67
CA GLU A 215 2.59 -21.37 16.48
C GLU A 215 1.94 -20.75 15.21
N ASN A 216 2.10 -19.43 15.04
CA ASN A 216 1.56 -18.73 13.86
C ASN A 216 2.31 -19.15 12.59
N LEU A 217 3.65 -19.19 12.64
CA LEU A 217 4.44 -19.55 11.47
C LEU A 217 4.20 -20.99 11.04
N ASP A 218 4.15 -21.94 11.97
CA ASP A 218 3.82 -23.34 11.67
C ASP A 218 2.39 -23.49 11.10
N ALA A 219 1.46 -22.64 11.53
CA ALA A 219 0.09 -22.66 11.02
C ALA A 219 0.01 -22.04 9.62
N ILE A 220 0.70 -20.94 9.36
CA ILE A 220 0.79 -20.33 8.02
C ILE A 220 1.44 -21.31 7.05
N GLU A 221 2.55 -21.97 7.43
CA GLU A 221 3.23 -22.96 6.59
C GLU A 221 2.28 -24.08 6.14
N ARG A 222 1.42 -24.55 7.04
CA ARG A 222 0.39 -25.55 6.68
C ARG A 222 -0.65 -25.04 5.70
N ILE A 223 -1.02 -23.74 5.79
CA ILE A 223 -1.97 -23.10 4.90
C ILE A 223 -1.37 -22.93 3.50
N ILE A 224 -0.14 -22.40 3.43
CA ILE A 224 0.48 -22.05 2.15
C ILE A 224 1.10 -23.25 1.41
N GLY A 225 1.46 -24.31 2.14
CA GLY A 225 2.12 -25.50 1.58
C GLY A 225 3.45 -25.14 0.92
N ASP A 226 3.68 -25.62 -0.29
CA ASP A 226 4.91 -25.42 -1.06
C ASP A 226 5.00 -24.04 -1.75
N SER A 227 4.16 -23.09 -1.37
CA SER A 227 4.16 -21.74 -1.95
C SER A 227 5.45 -20.98 -1.61
N ALA A 228 5.91 -20.13 -2.53
CA ALA A 228 7.01 -19.22 -2.24
C ALA A 228 6.62 -18.30 -1.06
N TRP A 229 7.45 -18.26 -0.02
CA TRP A 229 7.15 -17.54 1.22
C TRP A 229 8.28 -16.60 1.63
N GLU A 230 7.99 -15.31 1.69
CA GLU A 230 8.88 -14.26 2.16
C GLU A 230 8.48 -13.81 3.56
N LYS A 231 9.42 -13.90 4.50
CA LYS A 231 9.27 -13.41 5.88
C LYS A 231 9.93 -12.05 5.99
N LEU A 232 9.13 -10.99 6.23
CA LEU A 232 9.62 -9.61 6.24
C LEU A 232 10.01 -9.20 7.67
N PRO A 233 11.27 -8.83 7.94
CA PRO A 233 11.68 -8.36 9.26
C PRO A 233 10.88 -7.14 9.72
N TYR A 234 10.60 -7.06 11.02
CA TYR A 234 9.96 -5.90 11.61
C TYR A 234 10.82 -4.65 11.49
N ASN A 235 10.19 -3.55 11.09
CA ASN A 235 10.82 -2.24 10.99
C ASN A 235 10.14 -1.26 11.96
N ALA A 236 10.84 -0.86 13.02
CA ALA A 236 10.31 -0.01 14.09
C ALA A 236 10.14 1.48 13.71
N VAL A 237 10.56 1.93 12.51
CA VAL A 237 10.52 3.36 12.16
C VAL A 237 9.13 3.89 11.78
N ALA A 238 8.13 3.03 11.69
CA ALA A 238 6.75 3.41 11.32
C ALA A 238 6.15 4.49 12.25
N GLY A 239 6.46 4.46 13.55
CA GLY A 239 5.93 5.39 14.55
C GLY A 239 6.16 6.88 14.24
N ALA A 240 7.20 7.22 13.47
CA ALA A 240 7.45 8.60 13.06
C ALA A 240 6.35 9.14 12.12
N LYS A 241 5.85 8.31 11.20
CA LYS A 241 4.77 8.69 10.27
C LYS A 241 3.43 8.90 11.00
N TYR A 242 3.15 8.07 12.01
CA TYR A 242 1.96 8.23 12.85
C TYR A 242 1.93 9.59 13.55
N LYS A 243 3.04 9.99 14.17
CA LYS A 243 3.17 11.33 14.79
C LYS A 243 2.93 12.46 13.79
N MET A 244 3.44 12.31 12.54
CA MET A 244 3.20 13.31 11.48
C MET A 244 1.73 13.44 11.10
N LEU A 245 0.93 12.39 11.26
CA LEU A 245 -0.51 12.35 10.99
C LEU A 245 -1.35 12.68 12.23
N GLY A 246 -0.74 12.93 13.39
CA GLY A 246 -1.45 13.11 14.66
C GLY A 246 -2.11 11.84 15.17
N MET A 247 -1.55 10.68 14.82
CA MET A 247 -2.02 9.34 15.21
C MET A 247 -1.09 8.75 16.26
N GLU A 248 -1.62 7.85 17.08
CA GLU A 248 -0.83 7.03 18.00
C GLU A 248 -0.38 5.75 17.30
N TYR A 249 0.86 5.31 17.59
CA TYR A 249 1.38 4.03 17.14
C TYR A 249 1.24 3.03 18.28
N GLU A 250 0.56 1.91 18.05
CA GLU A 250 0.15 0.98 19.11
C GLU A 250 1.20 -0.13 19.44
N LEU A 251 2.40 -0.08 18.82
CA LEU A 251 3.49 -1.03 19.07
C LEU A 251 4.74 -0.34 19.59
#